data_5585a23269a2543528f33057894b8daf
#
_entry.id   5585a23269a2543528f33057894b8daf
#
_cell.length_a   1.000
_cell.length_b   1.000
_cell.length_c   1.000
_cell.angle_alpha   90.00
_cell.angle_beta   90.00
_cell.angle_gamma   90.00
#
_symmetry.space_group_name_H-M   'P 1'
#
loop_
_entity.id
_entity.type
_entity.pdbx_description
1 polymer ?
#
loop_
_entity_poly.entity_id
_entity_poly.type
_entity_poly.pdbx_seq_one_letter_code
_entity_poly.pdbx_strand_id
1 'polypeptide(L)'
;MECLTPPAEVPVDLAQLRAHLRLEEGEEDGHLQHCLDVAVAQFDGDDGELGLALVHQVWQQSFPHVPGAGGSVELMLGPVASVDQIEVYTPAGSWDVVTSPELFELGGRSYVQARNWPRPGRCPLPLKIRFTAGFGTAADVPKPICHAILLFAAHLYQARSPVVVEGKPAEVPLSIAHLVAPYKSWWR
;
A
#
# COMPACT_ATOMS: atom_id res chain seq x y z
N MET A 1 -9.54 -6.88 -0.15
CA MET A 1 -8.53 -6.72 0.91
C MET A 1 -9.04 -5.68 1.87
N GLU A 2 -8.61 -5.64 3.13
CA GLU A 2 -9.12 -4.73 4.16
C GLU A 2 -7.97 -4.20 5.01
N CYS A 3 -7.88 -2.88 5.17
CA CYS A 3 -6.94 -2.26 6.08
C CYS A 3 -7.51 -2.30 7.50
N LEU A 4 -6.85 -3.00 8.42
CA LEU A 4 -7.28 -3.11 9.81
C LEU A 4 -6.70 -1.99 10.68
N THR A 5 -5.46 -1.59 10.40
CA THR A 5 -4.79 -0.50 11.11
C THR A 5 -4.07 0.37 10.08
N PRO A 6 -4.51 1.62 9.90
CA PRO A 6 -3.85 2.55 9.00
C PRO A 6 -2.45 2.91 9.52
N PRO A 7 -1.58 3.49 8.67
CA PRO A 7 -0.24 3.90 9.08
C PRO A 7 -0.32 4.96 10.18
N ALA A 8 0.60 4.89 11.14
CA ALA A 8 0.68 5.83 12.26
C ALA A 8 1.27 7.20 11.88
N GLU A 9 1.97 7.25 10.76
CA GLU A 9 2.63 8.44 10.23
C GLU A 9 2.52 8.48 8.70
N VAL A 10 2.77 9.64 8.12
CA VAL A 10 2.74 9.83 6.67
C VAL A 10 4.16 9.82 6.08
N PRO A 11 4.36 9.33 4.84
CA PRO A 11 5.68 9.25 4.22
C PRO A 11 6.32 10.63 3.95
N VAL A 12 5.48 11.66 3.84
CA VAL A 12 5.87 13.06 3.60
C VAL A 12 4.95 13.95 4.43
N ASP A 13 5.52 14.93 5.14
CA ASP A 13 4.77 15.86 5.97
C ASP A 13 4.54 17.23 5.29
N LEU A 14 3.67 18.03 5.91
CA LEU A 14 3.32 19.37 5.40
C LEU A 14 4.52 20.32 5.37
N ALA A 15 5.46 20.19 6.33
CA ALA A 15 6.65 21.04 6.37
C ALA A 15 7.57 20.77 5.16
N GLN A 16 7.70 19.50 4.77
CA GLN A 16 8.43 19.09 3.58
C GLN A 16 7.79 19.64 2.29
N LEU A 17 6.45 19.61 2.20
CA LEU A 17 5.73 20.17 1.05
C LEU A 17 5.89 21.69 0.98
N ARG A 18 5.79 22.43 2.10
CA ARG A 18 6.06 23.88 2.14
C ARG A 18 7.48 24.21 1.71
N ALA A 19 8.46 23.48 2.23
CA ALA A 19 9.86 23.66 1.85
C ALA A 19 10.06 23.41 0.34
N HIS A 20 9.42 22.38 -0.22
CA HIS A 20 9.45 22.08 -1.65
C HIS A 20 8.86 23.22 -2.51
N LEU A 21 7.75 23.80 -2.07
CA LEU A 21 7.06 24.91 -2.74
C LEU A 21 7.66 26.30 -2.40
N ARG A 22 8.59 26.37 -1.43
CA ARG A 22 9.18 27.63 -0.90
C ARG A 22 8.12 28.56 -0.31
N LEU A 23 7.13 27.99 0.40
CA LEU A 23 6.06 28.71 1.07
C LEU A 23 6.37 28.84 2.57
N GLU A 24 5.99 29.97 3.14
CA GLU A 24 5.97 30.18 4.59
C GLU A 24 4.70 29.56 5.21
N GLU A 25 4.67 29.45 6.54
CA GLU A 25 3.46 29.08 7.28
C GLU A 25 2.35 30.10 7.07
N GLY A 26 1.14 29.64 6.78
CA GLY A 26 0.08 30.59 6.44
C GLY A 26 -1.31 29.99 6.26
N GLU A 27 -2.20 30.81 5.74
CA GLU A 27 -3.64 30.53 5.62
C GLU A 27 -4.00 29.40 4.66
N GLU A 28 -3.05 28.96 3.80
CA GLU A 28 -3.29 27.91 2.80
C GLU A 28 -2.98 26.49 3.29
N ASP A 29 -2.59 26.31 4.54
CA ASP A 29 -2.17 25.01 5.10
C ASP A 29 -3.23 23.93 4.95
N GLY A 30 -4.50 24.27 5.12
CA GLY A 30 -5.57 23.30 4.92
C GLY A 30 -5.68 22.80 3.48
N HIS A 31 -5.44 23.67 2.50
CA HIS A 31 -5.43 23.27 1.09
C HIS A 31 -4.17 22.47 0.72
N LEU A 32 -3.03 22.86 1.25
CA LEU A 32 -1.77 22.12 1.09
C LEU A 32 -1.86 20.72 1.68
N GLN A 33 -2.45 20.60 2.88
CA GLN A 33 -2.67 19.31 3.53
C GLN A 33 -3.58 18.42 2.67
N HIS A 34 -4.69 18.97 2.15
CA HIS A 34 -5.58 18.24 1.26
C HIS A 34 -4.85 17.73 0.00
N CYS A 35 -4.03 18.57 -0.65
CA CYS A 35 -3.24 18.16 -1.81
C CYS A 35 -2.25 17.06 -1.46
N LEU A 36 -1.62 17.14 -0.27
CA LEU A 36 -0.71 16.12 0.23
C LEU A 36 -1.42 14.79 0.50
N ASP A 37 -2.59 14.83 1.16
CA ASP A 37 -3.38 13.64 1.46
C ASP A 37 -3.80 12.91 0.18
N VAL A 38 -4.25 13.66 -0.84
CA VAL A 38 -4.58 13.10 -2.16
C VAL A 38 -3.34 12.51 -2.83
N ALA A 39 -2.19 13.20 -2.73
CA ALA A 39 -0.96 12.71 -3.33
C ALA A 39 -0.44 11.43 -2.64
N VAL A 40 -0.56 11.33 -1.32
CA VAL A 40 -0.21 10.10 -0.59
C VAL A 40 -1.15 8.96 -1.00
N ALA A 41 -2.46 9.20 -1.01
CA ALA A 41 -3.46 8.19 -1.38
C ALA A 41 -3.29 7.68 -2.83
N GLN A 42 -2.72 8.50 -3.73
CA GLN A 42 -2.42 8.08 -5.10
C GLN A 42 -1.38 6.95 -5.17
N PHE A 43 -0.45 6.88 -4.21
CA PHE A 43 0.68 5.94 -4.25
C PHE A 43 0.62 4.86 -3.16
N ASP A 44 -0.10 5.09 -2.05
CA ASP A 44 -0.15 4.22 -0.88
C ASP A 44 -1.33 3.25 -0.91
N GLY A 45 -1.11 2.05 -0.41
CA GLY A 45 -2.13 1.06 -0.16
C GLY A 45 -2.59 0.24 -1.37
N ASP A 46 -3.69 -0.49 -1.16
CA ASP A 46 -4.27 -1.41 -2.15
C ASP A 46 -4.82 -0.70 -3.38
N ASP A 47 -5.43 0.46 -3.20
CA ASP A 47 -5.98 1.27 -4.28
C ASP A 47 -4.93 2.21 -4.90
N GLY A 48 -3.74 2.30 -4.32
CA GLY A 48 -2.65 3.14 -4.81
C GLY A 48 -2.04 2.62 -6.10
N GLU A 49 -1.49 3.54 -6.92
CA GLU A 49 -0.90 3.21 -8.24
C GLU A 49 0.25 2.21 -8.16
N LEU A 50 0.97 2.17 -7.04
CA LEU A 50 2.12 1.29 -6.84
C LEU A 50 1.71 -0.12 -6.38
N GLY A 51 0.55 -0.28 -5.73
CA GLY A 51 0.16 -1.52 -5.06
C GLY A 51 1.07 -1.86 -3.89
N LEU A 52 1.58 -0.85 -3.21
CA LEU A 52 2.49 -0.96 -2.08
C LEU A 52 1.92 -0.23 -0.86
N ALA A 53 2.17 -0.75 0.32
CA ALA A 53 2.06 0.00 1.56
C ALA A 53 3.37 0.78 1.76
N LEU A 54 3.29 2.09 1.97
CA LEU A 54 4.48 2.92 2.10
C LEU A 54 5.04 2.88 3.53
N VAL A 55 4.22 3.16 4.51
CA VAL A 55 4.56 3.07 5.94
C VAL A 55 3.89 1.82 6.52
N HIS A 56 4.40 1.29 7.63
CA HIS A 56 3.81 0.10 8.26
C HIS A 56 2.33 0.28 8.57
N GLN A 57 1.53 -0.65 8.08
CA GLN A 57 0.08 -0.74 8.28
C GLN A 57 -0.34 -2.21 8.29
N VAL A 58 -1.43 -2.52 9.00
CA VAL A 58 -1.91 -3.89 9.15
C VAL A 58 -3.07 -4.15 8.20
N TRP A 59 -2.94 -5.19 7.41
CA TRP A 59 -3.93 -5.59 6.42
C TRP A 59 -4.44 -7.00 6.65
N GLN A 60 -5.66 -7.26 6.18
CA GLN A 60 -6.23 -8.59 6.09
C GLN A 60 -6.58 -8.91 4.64
N GLN A 61 -6.04 -10.00 4.13
CA GLN A 61 -6.41 -10.54 2.83
C GLN A 61 -7.17 -11.85 3.02
N SER A 62 -8.33 -11.99 2.35
CA SER A 62 -9.15 -13.18 2.38
C SER A 62 -9.07 -13.91 1.04
N PHE A 63 -9.06 -15.23 1.07
CA PHE A 63 -8.88 -16.07 -0.10
C PHE A 63 -10.03 -17.07 -0.27
N PRO A 64 -10.45 -17.34 -1.51
CA PRO A 64 -11.54 -18.28 -1.79
C PRO A 64 -11.12 -19.75 -1.63
N HIS A 65 -9.81 -20.00 -1.56
CA HIS A 65 -9.27 -21.36 -1.46
C HIS A 65 -8.18 -21.44 -0.41
N VAL A 66 -8.11 -22.57 0.29
CA VAL A 66 -6.98 -22.93 1.14
C VAL A 66 -6.04 -23.82 0.32
N PRO A 67 -4.74 -23.55 0.28
CA PRO A 67 -3.78 -24.38 -0.43
C PRO A 67 -3.74 -25.81 0.09
N GLY A 68 -3.33 -26.76 -0.75
CA GLY A 68 -2.97 -28.11 -0.32
C GLY A 68 -1.68 -28.13 0.51
N ALA A 69 -1.32 -29.31 1.02
CA ALA A 69 -0.10 -29.50 1.80
C ALA A 69 1.14 -28.98 1.05
N GLY A 70 1.91 -28.11 1.70
CA GLY A 70 3.10 -27.48 1.11
C GLY A 70 2.80 -26.40 0.06
N GLY A 71 1.55 -26.06 -0.19
CA GLY A 71 1.16 -24.96 -1.08
C GLY A 71 1.35 -23.60 -0.43
N SER A 72 1.45 -22.55 -1.24
CA SER A 72 1.60 -21.17 -0.80
C SER A 72 0.49 -20.28 -1.36
N VAL A 73 0.28 -19.14 -0.73
CA VAL A 73 -0.58 -18.06 -1.22
C VAL A 73 0.23 -16.78 -1.39
N GLU A 74 -0.10 -16.01 -2.39
CA GLU A 74 0.51 -14.70 -2.66
C GLU A 74 -0.21 -13.61 -1.87
N LEU A 75 0.55 -12.75 -1.20
CA LEU A 75 0.06 -11.51 -0.61
C LEU A 75 0.17 -10.39 -1.65
N MET A 76 -0.95 -9.74 -1.93
CA MET A 76 -1.05 -8.80 -3.06
C MET A 76 -0.54 -7.40 -2.73
N LEU A 77 -0.30 -7.10 -1.45
CA LEU A 77 0.22 -5.81 -1.01
C LEU A 77 1.59 -6.03 -0.34
N GLY A 78 2.58 -5.30 -0.78
CA GLY A 78 3.94 -5.39 -0.24
C GLY A 78 4.54 -4.00 0.03
N PRO A 79 5.79 -3.96 0.47
CA PRO A 79 6.57 -5.09 0.99
C PRO A 79 5.97 -5.64 2.29
N VAL A 80 5.99 -6.96 2.48
CA VAL A 80 5.45 -7.59 3.68
C VAL A 80 6.53 -7.70 4.74
N ALA A 81 6.32 -7.06 5.89
CA ALA A 81 7.25 -7.08 7.01
C ALA A 81 7.06 -8.34 7.89
N SER A 82 5.80 -8.71 8.16
CA SER A 82 5.48 -9.88 8.97
C SER A 82 4.11 -10.45 8.62
N VAL A 83 3.93 -11.74 8.91
CA VAL A 83 2.61 -12.41 8.94
C VAL A 83 2.19 -12.53 10.39
N ASP A 84 1.12 -11.83 10.76
CA ASP A 84 0.70 -11.69 12.15
C ASP A 84 -0.25 -12.83 12.56
N GLN A 85 -1.17 -13.24 11.67
CA GLN A 85 -2.12 -14.30 11.94
C GLN A 85 -2.65 -14.92 10.65
N ILE A 86 -2.84 -16.23 10.66
CA ILE A 86 -3.51 -16.96 9.60
C ILE A 86 -4.65 -17.76 10.21
N GLU A 87 -5.82 -17.66 9.62
CA GLU A 87 -7.02 -18.38 10.08
C GLU A 87 -7.68 -19.10 8.92
N VAL A 88 -8.08 -20.34 9.18
CA VAL A 88 -8.84 -21.16 8.23
C VAL A 88 -10.19 -21.53 8.84
N TYR A 89 -11.26 -21.27 8.09
CA TYR A 89 -12.60 -21.72 8.47
C TYR A 89 -12.72 -23.22 8.23
N THR A 90 -12.97 -23.97 9.29
CA THR A 90 -12.97 -25.43 9.30
C THR A 90 -14.37 -26.03 9.10
N PRO A 91 -14.50 -27.35 8.80
CA PRO A 91 -15.81 -28.03 8.74
C PRO A 91 -16.57 -28.04 10.06
N ALA A 92 -15.90 -27.80 11.20
CA ALA A 92 -16.54 -27.67 12.50
C ALA A 92 -17.32 -26.36 12.68
N GLY A 93 -17.17 -25.39 11.73
CA GLY A 93 -17.82 -24.09 11.80
C GLY A 93 -17.05 -23.06 12.64
N SER A 94 -15.76 -23.30 12.89
CA SER A 94 -14.85 -22.43 13.64
C SER A 94 -13.69 -21.93 12.76
N TRP A 95 -13.06 -20.86 13.19
CA TRP A 95 -11.80 -20.39 12.63
C TRP A 95 -10.65 -20.96 13.44
N ASP A 96 -9.79 -21.75 12.78
CA ASP A 96 -8.61 -22.33 13.38
C ASP A 96 -7.36 -21.59 12.95
N VAL A 97 -6.48 -21.29 13.91
CA VAL A 97 -5.23 -20.57 13.65
C VAL A 97 -4.19 -21.54 13.10
N VAL A 98 -3.56 -21.14 11.99
CA VAL A 98 -2.44 -21.87 11.39
C VAL A 98 -1.15 -21.48 12.11
N THR A 99 -0.45 -22.47 12.65
CA THR A 99 0.82 -22.27 13.36
C THR A 99 2.03 -22.41 12.44
N SER A 100 3.07 -21.64 12.74
CA SER A 100 4.37 -21.68 12.03
C SER A 100 4.27 -21.45 10.51
N PRO A 101 3.67 -20.35 10.07
CA PRO A 101 3.74 -19.97 8.66
C PRO A 101 5.16 -19.54 8.31
N GLU A 102 5.54 -19.78 7.06
CA GLU A 102 6.80 -19.29 6.48
C GLU A 102 6.46 -18.18 5.47
N LEU A 103 7.04 -17.00 5.68
CA LEU A 103 7.01 -15.90 4.73
C LEU A 103 8.26 -15.97 3.86
N PHE A 104 8.10 -15.91 2.55
CA PHE A 104 9.23 -15.85 1.62
C PHE A 104 8.93 -14.95 0.43
N GLU A 105 9.96 -14.46 -0.22
CA GLU A 105 9.85 -13.62 -1.40
C GLU A 105 10.33 -14.38 -2.64
N LEU A 106 9.59 -14.24 -3.73
CA LEU A 106 9.94 -14.78 -5.02
C LEU A 106 9.58 -13.80 -6.13
N GLY A 107 10.58 -13.34 -6.89
CA GLY A 107 10.34 -12.41 -8.00
C GLY A 107 9.74 -11.06 -7.56
N GLY A 108 10.09 -10.56 -6.36
CA GLY A 108 9.56 -9.31 -5.80
C GLY A 108 8.14 -9.42 -5.25
N ARG A 109 7.64 -10.64 -5.05
CA ARG A 109 6.32 -10.93 -4.48
C ARG A 109 6.46 -11.67 -3.17
N SER A 110 5.58 -11.39 -2.24
CA SER A 110 5.54 -12.04 -0.93
C SER A 110 4.57 -13.21 -0.93
N TYR A 111 5.04 -14.35 -0.47
CA TYR A 111 4.25 -15.57 -0.38
C TYR A 111 4.25 -16.09 1.05
N VAL A 112 3.12 -16.65 1.43
CA VAL A 112 2.96 -17.35 2.71
C VAL A 112 2.73 -18.82 2.45
N GLN A 113 3.53 -19.66 3.08
CA GLN A 113 3.42 -21.10 3.05
C GLN A 113 3.18 -21.65 4.45
N ALA A 114 2.38 -22.69 4.57
CA ALA A 114 2.28 -23.47 5.80
C ALA A 114 2.55 -24.93 5.48
N ARG A 115 3.25 -25.59 6.40
CA ARG A 115 3.54 -27.03 6.25
C ARG A 115 2.28 -27.87 6.17
N ASN A 116 1.29 -27.52 6.99
CA ASN A 116 0.00 -28.19 7.03
C ASN A 116 -1.10 -27.13 7.05
N TRP A 117 -1.89 -27.08 5.99
CA TRP A 117 -3.08 -26.27 5.93
C TRP A 117 -4.27 -27.07 6.50
N PRO A 118 -5.06 -26.48 7.43
CA PRO A 118 -6.31 -27.12 7.88
C PRO A 118 -7.26 -27.35 6.72
N ARG A 119 -8.08 -28.42 6.83
CA ARG A 119 -9.12 -28.68 5.83
C ARG A 119 -10.18 -27.57 5.88
N PRO A 120 -10.50 -26.90 4.76
CA PRO A 120 -11.52 -25.86 4.76
C PRO A 120 -12.92 -26.43 4.91
N GLY A 121 -13.77 -25.69 5.64
CA GLY A 121 -15.22 -25.86 5.69
C GLY A 121 -15.92 -25.16 4.53
N ARG A 122 -17.26 -25.18 4.54
CA ARG A 122 -18.07 -24.46 3.55
C ARG A 122 -18.14 -22.97 3.89
N CYS A 123 -17.26 -22.19 3.31
CA CYS A 123 -17.20 -20.74 3.42
C CYS A 123 -16.75 -20.16 2.08
N PRO A 124 -17.31 -19.04 1.60
CA PRO A 124 -16.87 -18.38 0.36
C PRO A 124 -15.40 -17.93 0.41
N LEU A 125 -14.94 -17.50 1.58
CA LEU A 125 -13.57 -17.02 1.83
C LEU A 125 -13.03 -17.74 3.08
N PRO A 126 -12.62 -19.02 2.94
CA PRO A 126 -12.27 -19.86 4.09
C PRO A 126 -10.87 -19.60 4.66
N LEU A 127 -10.05 -18.75 4.03
CA LEU A 127 -8.71 -18.41 4.49
C LEU A 127 -8.61 -16.90 4.66
N LYS A 128 -8.10 -16.49 5.83
CA LYS A 128 -7.75 -15.10 6.14
C LYS A 128 -6.31 -15.02 6.60
N ILE A 129 -5.58 -14.05 6.07
CA ILE A 129 -4.21 -13.77 6.47
C ILE A 129 -4.14 -12.31 6.88
N ARG A 130 -3.73 -12.08 8.14
CA ARG A 130 -3.40 -10.78 8.67
C ARG A 130 -1.90 -10.60 8.61
N PHE A 131 -1.45 -9.49 8.09
CA PHE A 131 -0.04 -9.19 7.90
C PHE A 131 0.24 -7.71 8.02
N THR A 132 1.46 -7.38 8.39
CA THR A 132 1.99 -6.02 8.37
C THR A 132 2.74 -5.80 7.07
N ALA A 133 2.34 -4.77 6.32
CA ALA A 133 3.01 -4.34 5.09
C ALA A 133 3.52 -2.92 5.23
N GLY A 134 4.56 -2.58 4.48
CA GLY A 134 5.20 -1.27 4.42
C GLY A 134 6.72 -1.36 4.51
N PHE A 135 7.39 -0.29 4.09
CA PHE A 135 8.86 -0.21 4.16
C PHE A 135 9.40 -0.04 5.59
N GLY A 136 8.54 0.37 6.53
CA GLY A 136 8.92 0.67 7.92
C GLY A 136 8.28 1.96 8.39
N THR A 137 9.10 2.84 8.96
CA THR A 137 8.73 4.21 9.33
C THR A 137 8.73 5.12 8.08
N ALA A 138 8.26 6.36 8.21
CA ALA A 138 8.33 7.37 7.16
C ALA A 138 9.76 7.59 6.61
N ALA A 139 10.77 7.42 7.47
CA ALA A 139 12.18 7.57 7.10
C ALA A 139 12.69 6.44 6.17
N ASP A 140 12.08 5.26 6.25
CA ASP A 140 12.44 4.05 5.51
C ASP A 140 11.82 4.02 4.10
N VAL A 141 10.83 4.88 3.85
CA VAL A 141 10.19 4.98 2.52
C VAL A 141 11.21 5.46 1.48
N PRO A 142 11.32 4.79 0.32
CA PRO A 142 12.26 5.16 -0.72
C PRO A 142 12.14 6.63 -1.15
N LYS A 143 13.25 7.37 -1.15
CA LYS A 143 13.27 8.80 -1.48
C LYS A 143 12.66 9.16 -2.84
N PRO A 144 12.77 8.34 -3.91
CA PRO A 144 12.07 8.60 -5.17
C PRO A 144 10.55 8.62 -5.02
N ILE A 145 9.97 7.77 -4.17
CA ILE A 145 8.52 7.74 -3.89
C ILE A 145 8.13 9.02 -3.13
N CYS A 146 8.87 9.38 -2.06
CA CYS A 146 8.64 10.62 -1.33
C CYS A 146 8.70 11.85 -2.25
N HIS A 147 9.67 11.87 -3.17
CA HIS A 147 9.80 12.97 -4.13
C HIS A 147 8.65 12.99 -5.15
N ALA A 148 8.19 11.84 -5.61
CA ALA A 148 7.03 11.72 -6.49
C ALA A 148 5.75 12.26 -5.82
N ILE A 149 5.54 11.96 -4.52
CA ILE A 149 4.44 12.51 -3.71
C ILE A 149 4.53 14.04 -3.65
N LEU A 150 5.72 14.59 -3.35
CA LEU A 150 5.92 16.05 -3.32
C LEU A 150 5.62 16.72 -4.66
N LEU A 151 6.10 16.14 -5.76
CA LEU A 151 5.85 16.67 -7.11
C LEU A 151 4.35 16.62 -7.46
N PHE A 152 3.68 15.53 -7.09
CA PHE A 152 2.24 15.38 -7.37
C PHE A 152 1.40 16.32 -6.52
N ALA A 153 1.70 16.46 -5.22
CA ALA A 153 1.05 17.43 -4.34
C ALA A 153 1.26 18.88 -4.82
N ALA A 154 2.48 19.22 -5.25
CA ALA A 154 2.78 20.53 -5.81
C ALA A 154 2.01 20.80 -7.11
N HIS A 155 1.86 19.79 -7.97
CA HIS A 155 1.05 19.88 -9.18
C HIS A 155 -0.43 20.15 -8.86
N LEU A 156 -1.00 19.41 -7.90
CA LEU A 156 -2.39 19.61 -7.44
C LEU A 156 -2.59 21.02 -6.86
N TYR A 157 -1.64 21.50 -6.06
CA TYR A 157 -1.68 22.84 -5.49
C TYR A 157 -1.67 23.94 -6.56
N GLN A 158 -0.88 23.79 -7.62
CA GLN A 158 -0.81 24.76 -8.72
C GLN A 158 -2.03 24.68 -9.65
N ALA A 159 -2.61 23.49 -9.83
CA ALA A 159 -3.74 23.23 -10.73
C ALA A 159 -5.10 23.41 -10.02
N ARG A 160 -5.33 24.54 -9.35
CA ARG A 160 -6.57 24.83 -8.58
C ARG A 160 -7.86 24.83 -9.43
N SER A 161 -7.75 24.93 -10.73
CA SER A 161 -8.91 24.98 -11.64
C SER A 161 -8.67 24.07 -12.83
N PRO A 162 -9.69 23.30 -13.27
CA PRO A 162 -9.59 22.52 -14.50
C PRO A 162 -9.65 23.42 -15.76
N VAL A 163 -9.26 24.71 -15.65
CA VAL A 163 -9.23 25.61 -16.80
C VAL A 163 -8.08 25.22 -17.69
N VAL A 164 -8.42 24.65 -18.82
CA VAL A 164 -7.54 24.47 -19.99
C VAL A 164 -7.14 25.86 -20.46
N VAL A 165 -5.99 26.33 -20.00
CA VAL A 165 -5.29 27.43 -20.67
C VAL A 165 -4.62 26.80 -21.89
N GLU A 166 -5.23 27.02 -23.04
CA GLU A 166 -4.78 26.66 -24.40
C GLU A 166 -3.69 25.58 -24.51
N GLY A 167 -4.10 24.35 -24.83
CA GLY A 167 -3.24 23.37 -25.46
C GLY A 167 -2.59 22.34 -24.55
N LYS A 168 -3.28 21.29 -24.29
CA LYS A 168 -3.02 19.97 -23.73
C LYS A 168 -3.55 19.77 -22.30
N PRO A 169 -4.27 18.64 -22.07
CA PRO A 169 -4.59 18.23 -20.71
C PRO A 169 -3.28 18.12 -19.91
N ALA A 170 -3.30 18.57 -18.66
CA ALA A 170 -2.16 18.43 -17.77
C ALA A 170 -1.95 16.93 -17.52
N GLU A 171 -1.15 16.29 -18.35
CA GLU A 171 -0.67 14.94 -18.12
C GLU A 171 0.16 14.96 -16.84
N VAL A 172 -0.02 13.96 -15.97
CA VAL A 172 0.88 13.71 -14.83
C VAL A 172 2.31 13.79 -15.39
N PRO A 173 3.17 14.64 -14.82
CA PRO A 173 4.49 14.85 -15.40
C PRO A 173 5.20 13.51 -15.60
N LEU A 174 5.73 13.25 -16.79
CA LEU A 174 6.48 12.03 -17.11
C LEU A 174 7.59 11.74 -16.10
N SER A 175 8.11 12.79 -15.44
CA SER A 175 9.07 12.70 -14.36
C SER A 175 8.58 11.88 -13.17
N ILE A 176 7.29 12.00 -12.78
CA ILE A 176 6.71 11.24 -11.67
C ILE A 176 6.66 9.75 -12.04
N ALA A 177 6.17 9.43 -13.24
CA ALA A 177 6.10 8.05 -13.71
C ALA A 177 7.48 7.37 -13.73
N HIS A 178 8.53 8.09 -14.15
CA HIS A 178 9.91 7.56 -14.14
C HIS A 178 10.45 7.33 -12.73
N LEU A 179 10.13 8.19 -11.76
CA LEU A 179 10.58 8.04 -10.37
C LEU A 179 10.00 6.78 -9.71
N VAL A 180 8.74 6.48 -9.99
CA VAL A 180 8.02 5.38 -9.37
C VAL A 180 8.07 4.07 -10.15
N ALA A 181 8.47 4.10 -11.43
CA ALA A 181 8.52 2.93 -12.30
C ALA A 181 9.27 1.72 -11.70
N PRO A 182 10.43 1.88 -11.01
CA PRO A 182 11.13 0.74 -10.40
C PRO A 182 10.36 0.07 -9.25
N TYR A 183 9.38 0.77 -8.68
CA TYR A 183 8.60 0.30 -7.53
C TYR A 183 7.21 -0.19 -7.93
N LYS A 184 6.82 0.01 -9.18
CA LYS A 184 5.49 -0.36 -9.66
C LYS A 184 5.36 -1.87 -9.76
N SER A 185 4.32 -2.38 -9.15
CA SER A 185 3.94 -3.78 -9.22
C SER A 185 3.42 -4.12 -10.62
N TRP A 186 4.16 -4.90 -11.42
CA TRP A 186 3.84 -5.18 -12.84
C TRP A 186 2.64 -6.12 -13.06
N TRP A 187 2.02 -6.63 -11.99
CA TRP A 187 0.93 -7.62 -12.05
C TRP A 187 -0.45 -7.06 -11.66
N ARG A 188 -0.57 -5.75 -11.60
CA ARG A 188 -1.86 -5.05 -11.48
C ARG A 188 -2.30 -4.45 -12.79
#